data_fb922241a6148aecc3acbd6f0c4ffb3a
#
_entry.id   fb922241a6148aecc3acbd6f0c4ffb3a
#
_cell.length_a   1.000
_cell.length_b   1.000
_cell.length_c   1.000
_cell.angle_alpha   90.00
_cell.angle_beta   90.00
_cell.angle_gamma   90.00
#
_symmetry.space_group_name_H-M   'P 1'
#
loop_
_entity.id
_entity.type
_entity.pdbx_description
1 polymer ?
#
loop_
_entity_poly.entity_id
_entity_poly.type
_entity_poly.pdbx_seq_one_letter_code
_entity_poly.pdbx_strand_id
1 'polypeptide(L)'
;MTETNKSSQLQGGQWLVSPVENTTIFCRETFSEDHQDIDTMVKEFARDRILPNAEAIDKLDKKLSLSLLREMGELGLIGVDSPEEYGGTDLDKITSCIVAESMARGGSPSFGCTF
;
A
#
# COMPACT_ATOMS: atom_id res chain seq x y z
N MET A 1 19.19 -15.11 -31.85
CA MET A 1 18.71 -13.77 -31.41
C MET A 1 17.29 -13.94 -30.94
N THR A 2 17.11 -14.08 -29.64
CA THR A 2 15.78 -14.11 -29.01
C THR A 2 15.41 -12.66 -28.77
N GLU A 3 14.52 -12.11 -29.58
CA GLU A 3 13.83 -10.86 -29.28
C GLU A 3 13.00 -11.10 -28.03
N THR A 4 13.47 -10.56 -26.92
CA THR A 4 12.65 -10.37 -25.72
C THR A 4 11.49 -9.46 -26.10
N ASN A 5 10.34 -10.06 -26.30
CA ASN A 5 9.06 -9.38 -26.46
C ASN A 5 8.83 -8.49 -25.22
N LYS A 6 9.28 -7.25 -25.30
CA LYS A 6 8.83 -6.21 -24.36
C LYS A 6 7.34 -6.06 -24.62
N SER A 7 6.52 -6.75 -23.82
CA SER A 7 5.11 -6.40 -23.74
C SER A 7 5.06 -4.90 -23.47
N SER A 8 4.57 -4.14 -24.43
CA SER A 8 4.44 -2.70 -24.31
C SER A 8 3.47 -2.46 -23.15
N GLN A 9 4.03 -1.99 -22.04
CA GLN A 9 3.22 -1.63 -20.87
C GLN A 9 2.22 -0.55 -21.31
N LEU A 10 0.93 -0.84 -21.21
CA LEU A 10 -0.12 0.11 -21.53
C LEU A 10 0.00 1.32 -20.59
N GLN A 11 -0.07 2.51 -21.17
CA GLN A 11 0.07 3.75 -20.40
C GLN A 11 -1.31 4.39 -20.16
N GLY A 12 -1.54 4.78 -18.92
CA GLY A 12 -2.77 5.47 -18.53
C GLY A 12 -4.04 4.69 -18.90
N GLY A 13 -4.99 5.35 -19.56
CA GLY A 13 -6.26 4.76 -20.00
C GLY A 13 -6.20 4.02 -21.35
N GLN A 14 -5.04 3.78 -21.90
CA GLN A 14 -4.89 3.11 -23.22
C GLN A 14 -5.62 1.77 -23.30
N TRP A 15 -5.71 1.04 -22.20
CA TRP A 15 -6.43 -0.23 -22.08
C TRP A 15 -7.92 -0.12 -22.43
N LEU A 16 -8.53 1.06 -22.26
CA LEU A 16 -9.94 1.30 -22.59
C LEU A 16 -10.24 1.19 -24.08
N VAL A 17 -9.25 1.46 -24.93
CA VAL A 17 -9.37 1.47 -26.38
C VAL A 17 -8.57 0.37 -27.07
N SER A 18 -7.89 -0.46 -26.31
CA SER A 18 -7.10 -1.57 -26.82
C SER A 18 -7.95 -2.82 -27.05
N PRO A 19 -7.64 -3.67 -28.06
CA PRO A 19 -8.30 -4.95 -28.24
C PRO A 19 -8.12 -5.84 -27.02
N VAL A 20 -9.20 -6.49 -26.56
CA VAL A 20 -9.23 -7.31 -25.32
C VAL A 20 -8.26 -8.48 -25.40
N GLU A 21 -8.11 -9.09 -26.56
CA GLU A 21 -7.27 -10.30 -26.75
C GLU A 21 -5.78 -10.06 -26.48
N ASN A 22 -5.32 -8.81 -26.61
CA ASN A 22 -3.91 -8.42 -26.45
C ASN A 22 -3.66 -7.46 -25.29
N THR A 23 -4.67 -7.31 -24.41
CA THR A 23 -4.61 -6.33 -23.34
C THR A 23 -4.40 -7.02 -22.00
N THR A 24 -3.24 -6.79 -21.39
CA THR A 24 -3.01 -7.15 -19.97
C THR A 24 -3.35 -5.95 -19.12
N ILE A 25 -4.38 -6.10 -18.29
CA ILE A 25 -4.82 -5.07 -17.34
C ILE A 25 -4.24 -5.43 -15.97
N PHE A 26 -3.60 -4.45 -15.32
CA PHE A 26 -3.21 -4.62 -13.92
C PHE A 26 -4.46 -4.52 -13.03
N CYS A 27 -4.66 -5.51 -12.19
CA CYS A 27 -5.79 -5.59 -11.26
C CYS A 27 -5.34 -6.34 -9.98
N ARG A 28 -6.22 -6.35 -8.98
CA ARG A 28 -5.93 -6.97 -7.67
C ARG A 28 -5.57 -8.46 -7.78
N GLU A 29 -6.16 -9.15 -8.73
CA GLU A 29 -5.92 -10.56 -9.00
C GLU A 29 -4.52 -10.83 -9.56
N THR A 30 -3.82 -9.77 -10.03
CA THR A 30 -2.45 -9.87 -10.54
C THR A 30 -1.39 -9.46 -9.52
N PHE A 31 -1.76 -9.25 -8.27
CA PHE A 31 -0.81 -8.94 -7.21
C PHE A 31 0.19 -10.07 -7.02
N SER A 32 1.47 -9.71 -6.85
CA SER A 32 2.53 -10.65 -6.48
C SER A 32 2.32 -11.20 -5.07
N GLU A 33 3.06 -12.24 -4.71
CA GLU A 33 3.08 -12.76 -3.33
C GLU A 33 3.48 -11.66 -2.35
N ASP A 34 4.51 -10.89 -2.66
CA ASP A 34 4.96 -9.76 -1.82
C ASP A 34 3.84 -8.72 -1.60
N HIS A 35 3.09 -8.37 -2.65
CA HIS A 35 1.94 -7.48 -2.53
C HIS A 35 0.85 -8.05 -1.61
N GLN A 36 0.58 -9.35 -1.70
CA GLN A 36 -0.42 -10.03 -0.86
C GLN A 36 0.02 -10.11 0.59
N ASP A 37 1.30 -10.37 0.85
CA ASP A 37 1.87 -10.43 2.19
C ASP A 37 1.82 -9.06 2.86
N ILE A 38 2.17 -7.99 2.15
CA ILE A 38 2.06 -6.63 2.66
C ILE A 38 0.61 -6.25 2.93
N ASP A 39 -0.31 -6.55 2.02
CA ASP A 39 -1.75 -6.32 2.20
C ASP A 39 -2.27 -7.01 3.48
N THR A 40 -1.86 -8.25 3.70
CA THR A 40 -2.21 -9.02 4.89
C THR A 40 -1.65 -8.39 6.16
N MET A 41 -0.36 -8.05 6.16
CA MET A 41 0.30 -7.41 7.31
C MET A 41 -0.34 -6.07 7.69
N VAL A 42 -0.67 -5.25 6.70
CA VAL A 42 -1.34 -3.95 6.94
C VAL A 42 -2.75 -4.15 7.53
N LYS A 43 -3.50 -5.10 6.99
CA LYS A 43 -4.84 -5.43 7.51
C LYS A 43 -4.81 -5.92 8.95
N GLU A 44 -3.84 -6.76 9.28
CA GLU A 44 -3.65 -7.25 10.65
C GLU A 44 -3.29 -6.12 11.60
N PHE A 45 -2.34 -5.27 11.23
CA PHE A 45 -1.97 -4.09 12.01
C PHE A 45 -3.17 -3.16 12.22
N ALA A 46 -3.92 -2.87 11.17
CA ALA A 46 -5.10 -2.02 11.27
C ALA A 46 -6.17 -2.60 12.20
N ARG A 47 -6.45 -3.90 12.07
CA ARG A 47 -7.42 -4.61 12.92
C ARG A 47 -6.99 -4.65 14.39
N ASP A 48 -5.72 -4.93 14.64
CA ASP A 48 -5.23 -5.24 15.99
C ASP A 48 -4.75 -4.00 16.75
N ARG A 49 -4.30 -2.97 16.03
CA ARG A 49 -3.71 -1.76 16.63
C ARG A 49 -4.53 -0.49 16.39
N ILE A 50 -5.11 -0.32 15.21
CA ILE A 50 -5.83 0.92 14.87
C ILE A 50 -7.29 0.85 15.32
N LEU A 51 -8.00 -0.18 14.92
CA LEU A 51 -9.43 -0.31 15.20
C LEU A 51 -9.78 -0.22 16.70
N PRO A 52 -9.08 -0.90 17.63
CA PRO A 52 -9.35 -0.79 19.06
C PRO A 52 -9.07 0.61 19.63
N ASN A 53 -8.26 1.41 18.97
CA ASN A 53 -7.85 2.74 19.38
C ASN A 53 -8.54 3.86 18.59
N ALA A 54 -9.47 3.54 17.68
CA ALA A 54 -10.09 4.49 16.77
C ALA A 54 -10.73 5.69 17.49
N GLU A 55 -11.43 5.46 18.58
CA GLU A 55 -12.07 6.52 19.35
C GLU A 55 -11.05 7.51 19.97
N ALA A 56 -9.94 7.00 20.48
CA ALA A 56 -8.88 7.85 21.06
C ALA A 56 -8.14 8.64 19.95
N ILE A 57 -7.93 8.02 18.79
CA ILE A 57 -7.35 8.66 17.60
C ILE A 57 -8.27 9.82 17.16
N ASP A 58 -9.56 9.58 17.07
CA ASP A 58 -10.56 10.58 16.65
C ASP A 58 -10.67 11.74 17.65
N LYS A 59 -10.37 11.50 18.93
CA LYS A 59 -10.25 12.53 19.97
C LYS A 59 -8.89 13.24 20.00
N LEU A 60 -8.05 13.01 18.99
CA LEU A 60 -6.73 13.63 18.81
C LEU A 60 -5.71 13.28 19.93
N ASP A 61 -5.69 12.05 20.41
CA ASP A 61 -4.62 11.56 21.27
C ASP A 61 -3.29 11.49 20.50
N LYS A 62 -2.50 12.56 20.63
CA LYS A 62 -1.21 12.71 19.93
C LYS A 62 -0.18 11.67 20.35
N LYS A 63 -0.15 11.30 21.64
CA LYS A 63 0.84 10.33 22.12
C LYS A 63 0.57 8.95 21.56
N LEU A 64 -0.68 8.54 21.55
CA LEU A 64 -1.12 7.28 20.98
C LEU A 64 -0.86 7.26 19.46
N SER A 65 -1.27 8.30 18.75
CA SER A 65 -1.08 8.38 17.29
C SER A 65 0.39 8.31 16.88
N LEU A 66 1.29 9.01 17.60
CA LEU A 66 2.73 8.93 17.37
C LEU A 66 3.31 7.56 17.69
N SER A 67 2.80 6.88 18.73
CA SER A 67 3.20 5.51 19.04
C SER A 67 2.85 4.55 17.90
N LEU A 68 1.63 4.64 17.39
CA LEU A 68 1.15 3.82 16.28
C LEU A 68 1.92 4.09 14.98
N LEU A 69 2.25 5.36 14.70
CA LEU A 69 3.11 5.70 13.55
C LEU A 69 4.52 5.10 13.69
N ARG A 70 5.10 5.09 14.88
CA ARG A 70 6.39 4.44 15.10
C ARG A 70 6.31 2.94 14.89
N GLU A 71 5.28 2.29 15.39
CA GLU A 71 5.04 0.86 15.13
C GLU A 71 4.92 0.57 13.62
N MET A 72 4.21 1.41 12.86
CA MET A 72 4.18 1.31 11.39
C MET A 72 5.56 1.46 10.76
N GLY A 73 6.36 2.40 11.27
CA GLY A 73 7.73 2.61 10.80
C GLY A 73 8.63 1.40 11.06
N GLU A 74 8.50 0.76 12.23
CA GLU A 74 9.23 -0.46 12.59
C GLU A 74 8.84 -1.66 11.70
N LEU A 75 7.60 -1.70 11.26
CA LEU A 75 7.11 -2.70 10.29
C LEU A 75 7.50 -2.38 8.82
N GLY A 76 8.17 -1.24 8.59
CA GLY A 76 8.53 -0.81 7.23
C GLY A 76 7.36 -0.33 6.38
N LEU A 77 6.22 0.01 7.00
CA LEU A 77 5.00 0.45 6.31
C LEU A 77 5.00 1.96 6.00
N ILE A 78 5.94 2.72 6.56
CA ILE A 78 6.15 4.13 6.26
C ILE A 78 7.34 4.27 5.32
N GLY A 79 7.17 5.06 4.24
CA GLY A 79 8.22 5.24 3.25
C GLY A 79 8.51 4.00 2.43
N VAL A 80 7.51 3.18 2.15
CA VAL A 80 7.64 1.93 1.39
C VAL A 80 8.23 2.13 0.00
N ASP A 81 7.97 3.28 -0.62
CA ASP A 81 8.43 3.65 -1.96
C ASP A 81 9.55 4.71 -1.94
N SER A 82 10.11 4.96 -0.77
CA SER A 82 11.28 5.83 -0.60
C SER A 82 12.56 5.02 -0.71
N PRO A 83 13.64 5.60 -1.30
CA PRO A 83 14.93 4.91 -1.40
C PRO A 83 15.51 4.53 -0.03
N GLU A 84 16.22 3.40 0.00
CA GLU A 84 16.88 2.89 1.22
C GLU A 84 17.85 3.89 1.84
N GLU A 85 18.54 4.70 1.00
CA GLU A 85 19.46 5.74 1.47
C GLU A 85 18.80 6.81 2.36
N TYR A 86 17.46 6.95 2.27
CA TYR A 86 16.66 7.84 3.11
C TYR A 86 15.85 7.09 4.18
N GLY A 87 16.14 5.81 4.39
CA GLY A 87 15.47 4.98 5.38
C GLY A 87 14.15 4.35 4.91
N GLY A 88 13.87 4.38 3.61
CA GLY A 88 12.73 3.68 3.00
C GLY A 88 13.01 2.22 2.70
N THR A 89 12.03 1.53 2.13
CA THR A 89 12.14 0.12 1.71
C THR A 89 12.32 -0.05 0.20
N ASP A 90 12.29 1.04 -0.56
CA ASP A 90 12.48 1.08 -2.02
C ASP A 90 11.58 0.10 -2.80
N LEU A 91 10.35 -0.07 -2.32
CA LEU A 91 9.33 -0.89 -2.98
C LEU A 91 8.59 -0.08 -4.05
N ASP A 92 7.73 -0.74 -4.80
CA ASP A 92 7.02 -0.10 -5.90
C ASP A 92 5.83 0.78 -5.43
N LYS A 93 5.31 1.60 -6.33
CA LYS A 93 4.16 2.48 -6.06
C LYS A 93 2.86 1.71 -5.83
N ILE A 94 2.77 0.48 -6.33
CA ILE A 94 1.63 -0.40 -6.09
C ILE A 94 1.58 -0.77 -4.61
N THR A 95 2.73 -1.10 -4.02
CA THR A 95 2.86 -1.37 -2.58
C THR A 95 2.41 -0.18 -1.74
N SER A 96 2.82 1.03 -2.11
CA SER A 96 2.36 2.27 -1.46
C SER A 96 0.84 2.42 -1.47
N CYS A 97 0.22 2.15 -2.63
CA CYS A 97 -1.24 2.18 -2.77
C CYS A 97 -1.94 1.10 -1.95
N ILE A 98 -1.36 -0.10 -1.86
CA ILE A 98 -1.88 -1.19 -1.03
C ILE A 98 -1.87 -0.80 0.45
N VAL A 99 -0.76 -0.26 0.94
CA VAL A 99 -0.65 0.21 2.33
C VAL A 99 -1.71 1.25 2.64
N ALA A 100 -1.82 2.28 1.79
CA ALA A 100 -2.79 3.36 1.97
C ALA A 100 -4.23 2.85 1.96
N GLU A 101 -4.60 2.01 0.98
CA GLU A 101 -5.96 1.45 0.87
C GLU A 101 -6.30 0.56 2.07
N SER A 102 -5.44 -0.37 2.41
CA SER A 102 -5.70 -1.35 3.47
C SER A 102 -5.73 -0.69 4.85
N MET A 103 -4.90 0.33 5.08
CA MET A 103 -4.95 1.13 6.30
C MET A 103 -6.23 1.96 6.40
N ALA A 104 -6.65 2.61 5.32
CA ALA A 104 -7.87 3.40 5.29
C ALA A 104 -9.13 2.56 5.54
N ARG A 105 -9.13 1.29 5.10
CA ARG A 105 -10.22 0.33 5.35
C ARG A 105 -10.18 -0.28 6.75
N GLY A 106 -9.07 -0.13 7.46
CA GLY A 106 -8.79 -0.83 8.72
C GLY A 106 -9.44 -0.24 9.97
N GLY A 107 -10.29 0.78 9.86
CA GLY A 107 -11.15 1.21 10.96
C GLY A 107 -10.98 2.61 11.51
N SER A 108 -10.03 3.42 11.06
CA SER A 108 -9.92 4.84 11.42
C SER A 108 -9.49 5.68 10.22
N PRO A 109 -10.43 6.35 9.57
CA PRO A 109 -10.11 7.33 8.52
C PRO A 109 -9.20 8.45 9.02
N SER A 110 -9.35 8.84 10.27
CA SER A 110 -8.50 9.88 10.89
C SER A 110 -7.04 9.45 10.98
N PHE A 111 -6.76 8.18 11.25
CA PHE A 111 -5.40 7.65 11.23
C PHE A 111 -4.87 7.55 9.79
N GLY A 112 -5.71 7.15 8.84
CA GLY A 112 -5.37 7.06 7.43
C GLY A 112 -4.93 8.40 6.81
N CYS A 113 -5.27 9.52 7.42
CA CYS A 113 -4.83 10.85 6.99
C CYS A 113 -3.53 11.33 7.66
N THR A 114 -2.93 10.54 8.54
CA THR A 114 -1.75 10.92 9.33
C THR A 114 -0.42 10.43 8.76
N PHE A 115 -0.45 9.51 7.81
CA PHE A 115 0.76 8.95 7.18
C PHE A 115 0.82 9.12 5.67
#